data_e8d75384adbf1a70c6b26dddca2cd548
#
_entry.id   e8d75384adbf1a70c6b26dddca2cd548
#
_cell.length_a   1.000
_cell.length_b   1.000
_cell.length_c   1.000
_cell.angle_alpha   90.00
_cell.angle_beta   90.00
_cell.angle_gamma   90.00
#
_symmetry.space_group_name_H-M   'P 1'
#
loop_
_entity.id
_entity.type
_entity.pdbx_description
1 polymer ?
#
loop_
_entity_poly.entity_id
_entity_poly.type
_entity_poly.pdbx_seq_one_letter_code
_entity_poly.pdbx_strand_id
1 'polypeptide(L)'
;MTPTRRRLIGWAIVIGYALSLALPAVQTDAADTARMPGWMMLVVGGVFWWTVPTIGWFANLSVPTALAALRWPLPRWFSALSLLLTAVTLVEACRWSTIPTTNKVVETVTRHYSGFYLWVVVVVASAIVVGLRTRWQGQPAGTR
;
A
#
# COMPACT_ATOMS: atom_id res chain seq x y z
N MET A 1 8.17 8.58 21.39
CA MET A 1 7.10 9.19 20.55
C MET A 1 5.85 9.42 21.39
N THR A 2 5.31 10.64 21.44
CA THR A 2 4.14 10.99 22.26
C THR A 2 2.86 10.32 21.72
N PRO A 3 1.86 10.05 22.60
CA PRO A 3 0.57 9.49 22.17
C PRO A 3 -0.13 10.32 21.07
N THR A 4 -0.09 11.64 21.21
CA THR A 4 -0.67 12.58 20.23
C THR A 4 -0.02 12.43 18.84
N ARG A 5 1.32 12.35 18.78
CA ARG A 5 2.04 12.18 17.52
C ARG A 5 1.72 10.85 16.84
N ARG A 6 1.53 9.78 17.62
CA ARG A 6 1.10 8.47 17.07
C ARG A 6 -0.29 8.56 16.43
N ARG A 7 -1.23 9.23 17.11
CA ARG A 7 -2.59 9.43 16.57
C ARG A 7 -2.57 10.24 15.28
N LEU A 8 -1.83 11.35 15.24
CA LEU A 8 -1.71 12.19 14.04
C LEU A 8 -1.16 11.41 12.84
N ILE A 9 -0.09 10.65 13.03
CA ILE A 9 0.48 9.80 11.97
C ILE A 9 -0.52 8.75 11.52
N GLY A 10 -1.21 8.08 12.45
CA GLY A 10 -2.24 7.10 12.14
C GLY A 10 -3.36 7.71 11.30
N TRP A 11 -3.87 8.87 11.68
CA TRP A 11 -4.89 9.58 10.90
C TRP A 11 -4.39 10.02 9.53
N ALA A 12 -3.16 10.53 9.43
CA ALA A 12 -2.58 10.91 8.13
C ALA A 12 -2.50 9.71 7.16
N ILE A 13 -2.10 8.53 7.64
CA ILE A 13 -2.09 7.30 6.85
C ILE A 13 -3.50 6.92 6.41
N VAL A 14 -4.48 6.90 7.33
CA VAL A 14 -5.87 6.52 7.02
C VAL A 14 -6.49 7.47 6.00
N ILE A 15 -6.36 8.79 6.23
CA ILE A 15 -6.91 9.80 5.33
C ILE A 15 -6.23 9.73 3.96
N GLY A 16 -4.89 9.65 3.92
CA GLY A 16 -4.15 9.52 2.67
C GLY A 16 -4.55 8.27 1.89
N TYR A 17 -4.74 7.14 2.58
CA TYR A 17 -5.20 5.91 1.96
C TYR A 17 -6.62 6.04 1.41
N ALA A 18 -7.56 6.57 2.19
CA ALA A 18 -8.94 6.79 1.76
C ALA A 18 -9.02 7.72 0.53
N LEU A 19 -8.23 8.80 0.53
CA LEU A 19 -8.12 9.71 -0.63
C LEU A 19 -7.55 8.99 -1.85
N SER A 20 -6.53 8.16 -1.69
CA SER A 20 -5.96 7.40 -2.81
C SER A 20 -6.97 6.44 -3.45
N LEU A 21 -7.87 5.87 -2.64
CA LEU A 21 -8.95 5.02 -3.13
C LEU A 21 -10.07 5.81 -3.83
N ALA A 22 -10.34 7.03 -3.41
CA ALA A 22 -11.37 7.88 -4.01
C ALA A 22 -10.93 8.53 -5.32
N LEU A 23 -9.62 8.76 -5.50
CA LEU A 23 -9.07 9.41 -6.68
C LEU A 23 -8.90 8.43 -7.85
N PRO A 24 -8.91 8.92 -9.11
CA PRO A 24 -8.53 8.12 -10.27
C PRO A 24 -7.12 7.55 -10.11
N ALA A 25 -6.97 6.24 -10.31
CA ALA A 25 -5.68 5.56 -10.18
C ALA A 25 -5.03 5.25 -11.52
N VAL A 26 -5.78 4.65 -12.45
CA VAL A 26 -5.27 4.22 -13.75
C VAL A 26 -6.27 4.44 -14.87
N GLN A 27 -5.77 4.47 -16.10
CA GLN A 27 -6.55 4.40 -17.33
C GLN A 27 -6.06 3.20 -18.14
N THR A 28 -6.99 2.51 -18.80
CA THR A 28 -6.70 1.36 -19.65
C THR A 28 -7.08 1.66 -21.11
N ASP A 29 -6.60 0.82 -22.03
CA ASP A 29 -6.86 0.93 -23.47
C ASP A 29 -8.30 0.55 -23.85
N ALA A 30 -8.97 -0.30 -23.08
CA ALA A 30 -10.35 -0.72 -23.38
C ALA A 30 -11.39 0.38 -23.11
N ALA A 31 -11.06 1.39 -22.34
CA ALA A 31 -11.95 2.49 -22.03
C ALA A 31 -11.25 3.82 -22.32
N ASP A 32 -11.36 4.30 -23.54
CA ASP A 32 -10.76 5.57 -23.99
C ASP A 32 -11.10 6.77 -23.10
N THR A 33 -12.10 6.64 -22.22
CA THR A 33 -12.59 7.71 -21.34
C THR A 33 -12.71 7.31 -19.87
N ALA A 34 -12.75 6.03 -19.52
CA ALA A 34 -13.03 5.61 -18.15
C ALA A 34 -11.74 5.49 -17.33
N ARG A 35 -11.58 6.41 -16.38
CA ARG A 35 -10.54 6.35 -15.34
C ARG A 35 -11.00 5.44 -14.21
N MET A 36 -10.23 4.41 -13.91
CA MET A 36 -10.53 3.52 -12.78
C MET A 36 -10.12 4.18 -11.46
N PRO A 37 -11.05 4.33 -10.50
CA PRO A 37 -10.71 4.83 -9.17
C PRO A 37 -9.91 3.78 -8.38
N GLY A 38 -9.14 4.24 -7.39
CA GLY A 38 -8.27 3.38 -6.58
C GLY A 38 -9.02 2.26 -5.84
N TRP A 39 -10.25 2.51 -5.37
CA TRP A 39 -11.06 1.47 -4.72
C TRP A 39 -11.40 0.30 -5.66
N MET A 40 -11.62 0.59 -6.93
CA MET A 40 -11.89 -0.45 -7.93
C MET A 40 -10.64 -1.32 -8.14
N MET A 41 -9.45 -0.72 -8.19
CA MET A 41 -8.18 -1.44 -8.24
C MET A 41 -7.98 -2.33 -7.00
N LEU A 42 -8.37 -1.84 -5.82
CA LEU A 42 -8.31 -2.62 -4.59
C LEU A 42 -9.23 -3.85 -4.65
N VAL A 43 -10.48 -3.68 -5.09
CA VAL A 43 -11.46 -4.77 -5.20
C VAL A 43 -11.04 -5.77 -6.28
N VAL A 44 -10.74 -5.28 -7.49
CA VAL A 44 -10.33 -6.15 -8.61
C VAL A 44 -9.07 -6.93 -8.25
N GLY A 45 -8.04 -6.27 -7.73
CA GLY A 45 -6.82 -6.93 -7.30
C GLY A 45 -7.04 -7.94 -6.18
N GLY A 46 -7.93 -7.64 -5.22
CA GLY A 46 -8.27 -8.54 -4.12
C GLY A 46 -9.11 -9.74 -4.51
N VAL A 47 -10.01 -9.59 -5.49
CA VAL A 47 -10.87 -10.67 -5.96
C VAL A 47 -10.18 -11.54 -6.99
N PHE A 48 -9.34 -10.98 -7.85
CA PHE A 48 -8.74 -11.69 -8.98
C PHE A 48 -7.24 -11.96 -8.83
N TRP A 49 -6.67 -11.80 -7.63
CA TRP A 49 -5.23 -12.01 -7.37
C TRP A 49 -4.71 -13.39 -7.79
N TRP A 50 -5.59 -14.43 -7.79
CA TRP A 50 -5.24 -15.80 -8.21
C TRP A 50 -5.36 -16.05 -9.71
N THR A 51 -6.01 -15.16 -10.46
CA THR A 51 -6.21 -15.32 -11.92
C THR A 51 -5.09 -14.71 -12.73
N VAL A 52 -4.44 -13.70 -12.17
CA VAL A 52 -3.27 -13.05 -12.76
C VAL A 52 -2.19 -13.03 -11.68
N PRO A 53 -0.96 -13.46 -11.96
CA PRO A 53 0.11 -13.55 -10.96
C PRO A 53 0.64 -12.16 -10.60
N THR A 54 -0.23 -11.28 -10.10
CA THR A 54 0.10 -9.93 -9.65
C THR A 54 0.10 -9.91 -8.13
N ILE A 55 1.28 -9.81 -7.54
CA ILE A 55 1.42 -9.73 -6.08
C ILE A 55 1.37 -8.30 -5.54
N GLY A 56 1.38 -7.30 -6.42
CA GLY A 56 1.40 -5.88 -6.05
C GLY A 56 0.23 -5.44 -5.18
N TRP A 57 -0.92 -6.12 -5.26
CA TRP A 57 -2.06 -5.88 -4.38
C TRP A 57 -1.70 -6.02 -2.90
N PHE A 58 -0.80 -6.96 -2.55
CA PHE A 58 -0.39 -7.21 -1.17
C PHE A 58 0.35 -6.03 -0.54
N ALA A 59 0.82 -5.04 -1.32
CA ALA A 59 1.38 -3.80 -0.78
C ALA A 59 0.37 -3.05 0.12
N ASN A 60 -0.95 -3.25 -0.10
CA ASN A 60 -1.99 -2.69 0.77
C ASN A 60 -1.91 -3.19 2.22
N LEU A 61 -1.32 -4.35 2.47
CA LEU A 61 -1.13 -4.89 3.83
C LEU A 61 -0.14 -4.06 4.66
N SER A 62 0.66 -3.20 4.03
CA SER A 62 1.54 -2.26 4.72
C SER A 62 0.77 -1.28 5.60
N VAL A 63 -0.43 -0.85 5.16
CA VAL A 63 -1.27 0.12 5.87
C VAL A 63 -1.76 -0.43 7.22
N PRO A 64 -2.50 -1.55 7.29
CA PRO A 64 -2.91 -2.11 8.58
C PRO A 64 -1.72 -2.51 9.45
N THR A 65 -0.60 -2.97 8.86
CA THR A 65 0.61 -3.29 9.61
C THR A 65 1.20 -2.04 10.26
N ALA A 66 1.26 -0.89 9.57
CA ALA A 66 1.73 0.37 10.14
C ALA A 66 0.82 0.85 11.27
N LEU A 67 -0.49 0.76 11.10
CA LEU A 67 -1.47 1.12 12.15
C LEU A 67 -1.34 0.21 13.37
N ALA A 68 -1.11 -1.08 13.18
CA ALA A 68 -0.81 -2.01 14.26
C ALA A 68 0.51 -1.66 14.96
N ALA A 69 1.59 -1.37 14.21
CA ALA A 69 2.89 -0.97 14.75
C ALA A 69 2.83 0.32 15.57
N LEU A 70 1.91 1.25 15.26
CA LEU A 70 1.69 2.45 16.06
C LEU A 70 1.05 2.15 17.42
N ARG A 71 0.27 1.09 17.52
CA ARG A 71 -0.48 0.70 18.75
C ARG A 71 0.29 -0.32 19.60
N TRP A 72 0.84 -1.36 18.96
CA TRP A 72 1.47 -2.51 19.62
C TRP A 72 2.91 -2.71 19.18
N PRO A 73 3.76 -3.28 20.02
CA PRO A 73 5.07 -3.74 19.62
C PRO A 73 4.93 -4.97 18.71
N LEU A 74 5.41 -4.87 17.47
CA LEU A 74 5.44 -6.00 16.56
C LEU A 74 6.74 -6.79 16.71
N PRO A 75 6.71 -8.13 16.59
CA PRO A 75 7.92 -8.94 16.53
C PRO A 75 8.86 -8.48 15.40
N ARG A 76 10.16 -8.50 15.63
CA ARG A 76 11.14 -8.03 14.61
C ARG A 76 11.04 -8.80 13.31
N TRP A 77 10.88 -10.13 13.38
CA TRP A 77 10.75 -10.97 12.20
C TRP A 77 9.53 -10.61 11.37
N PHE A 78 8.39 -10.30 12.03
CA PHE A 78 7.16 -9.89 11.37
C PHE A 78 7.33 -8.52 10.68
N SER A 79 7.98 -7.56 11.35
CA SER A 79 8.29 -6.26 10.76
C SER A 79 9.22 -6.39 9.55
N ALA A 80 10.26 -7.24 9.65
CA ALA A 80 11.19 -7.48 8.53
C ALA A 80 10.47 -8.13 7.34
N LEU A 81 9.64 -9.14 7.59
CA LEU A 81 8.84 -9.80 6.57
C LEU A 81 7.86 -8.82 5.89
N SER A 82 7.17 -8.00 6.70
CA SER A 82 6.25 -6.98 6.18
C SER A 82 6.97 -5.95 5.31
N LEU A 83 8.15 -5.49 5.70
CA LEU A 83 8.96 -4.55 4.92
C LEU A 83 9.43 -5.17 3.60
N LEU A 84 9.93 -6.40 3.65
CA LEU A 84 10.35 -7.14 2.45
C LEU A 84 9.17 -7.33 1.49
N LEU A 85 8.05 -7.83 1.99
CA LEU A 85 6.84 -8.02 1.20
C LEU A 85 6.38 -6.69 0.58
N THR A 86 6.33 -5.62 1.36
CA THR A 86 5.95 -4.29 0.86
C THR A 86 6.89 -3.82 -0.24
N ALA A 87 8.20 -4.00 -0.08
CA ALA A 87 9.18 -3.58 -1.10
C ALA A 87 8.99 -4.36 -2.41
N VAL A 88 8.89 -5.69 -2.34
CA VAL A 88 8.71 -6.56 -3.51
C VAL A 88 7.40 -6.25 -4.23
N THR A 89 6.31 -6.16 -3.48
CA THR A 89 4.97 -5.93 -4.05
C THR A 89 4.81 -4.52 -4.58
N LEU A 90 5.46 -3.52 -3.98
CA LEU A 90 5.47 -2.14 -4.48
C LEU A 90 6.24 -2.02 -5.80
N VAL A 91 7.40 -2.67 -5.90
CA VAL A 91 8.18 -2.69 -7.16
C VAL A 91 7.36 -3.35 -8.26
N GLU A 92 6.68 -4.44 -7.97
CA GLU A 92 5.81 -5.11 -8.93
C GLU A 92 4.64 -4.21 -9.33
N ALA A 93 3.94 -3.58 -8.37
CA ALA A 93 2.84 -2.66 -8.65
C ALA A 93 3.26 -1.46 -9.51
N CYS A 94 4.47 -0.93 -9.32
CA CYS A 94 5.01 0.14 -10.16
C CYS A 94 5.34 -0.31 -11.61
N ARG A 95 5.43 -1.62 -11.84
CA ARG A 95 5.67 -2.22 -13.16
C ARG A 95 4.39 -2.70 -13.85
N TRP A 96 3.23 -2.51 -13.22
CA TRP A 96 1.96 -2.94 -13.82
C TRP A 96 1.72 -2.23 -15.15
N SER A 97 1.74 -3.04 -16.18
CA SER A 97 1.35 -2.64 -17.53
C SER A 97 0.01 -3.22 -17.97
N THR A 98 -0.54 -4.17 -17.19
CA THR A 98 -1.77 -4.88 -17.51
C THR A 98 -2.64 -5.10 -16.28
N ILE A 99 -3.95 -5.05 -16.44
CA ILE A 99 -4.94 -5.29 -15.40
C ILE A 99 -5.90 -6.38 -15.84
N PRO A 100 -6.21 -7.39 -15.00
CA PRO A 100 -7.24 -8.36 -15.28
C PRO A 100 -8.61 -7.70 -15.21
N THR A 101 -9.46 -7.98 -16.20
CA THR A 101 -10.87 -7.60 -16.17
C THR A 101 -11.76 -8.82 -15.90
N THR A 102 -13.03 -8.55 -15.59
CA THR A 102 -14.04 -9.58 -15.27
C THR A 102 -14.26 -10.62 -16.36
N ASN A 103 -13.87 -10.34 -17.59
CA ASN A 103 -14.10 -11.21 -18.77
C ASN A 103 -12.84 -11.97 -19.22
N LYS A 104 -11.84 -12.16 -18.37
CA LYS A 104 -10.53 -12.74 -18.72
C LYS A 104 -9.77 -11.94 -19.79
N VAL A 105 -10.22 -10.75 -20.11
CA VAL A 105 -9.51 -9.83 -20.98
C VAL A 105 -8.47 -9.10 -20.14
N VAL A 106 -7.25 -9.05 -20.63
CA VAL A 106 -6.17 -8.29 -20.01
C VAL A 106 -6.15 -6.93 -20.67
N GLU A 107 -6.43 -5.88 -19.91
CA GLU A 107 -6.36 -4.50 -20.38
C GLU A 107 -4.99 -3.91 -20.10
N THR A 108 -4.46 -3.14 -21.05
CA THR A 108 -3.17 -2.47 -20.91
C THR A 108 -3.35 -1.15 -20.16
N VAL A 109 -2.53 -0.92 -19.14
CA VAL A 109 -2.48 0.37 -18.44
C VAL A 109 -1.77 1.38 -19.32
N THR A 110 -2.50 2.38 -19.77
CA THR A 110 -1.95 3.46 -20.61
C THR A 110 -1.44 4.64 -19.79
N ARG A 111 -2.01 4.88 -18.60
CA ARG A 111 -1.64 6.01 -17.75
C ARG A 111 -1.94 5.75 -16.27
N HIS A 112 -1.02 6.23 -15.40
CA HIS A 112 -1.23 6.35 -13.96
C HIS A 112 -1.67 7.77 -13.60
N TYR A 113 -2.56 7.90 -12.60
CA TYR A 113 -3.11 9.16 -12.12
C TYR A 113 -2.77 9.43 -10.66
N SER A 114 -3.26 10.55 -10.15
CA SER A 114 -2.98 11.03 -8.79
C SER A 114 -3.31 10.02 -7.68
N GLY A 115 -4.36 9.22 -7.85
CA GLY A 115 -4.73 8.17 -6.90
C GLY A 115 -3.64 7.11 -6.75
N PHE A 116 -3.03 6.67 -7.85
CA PHE A 116 -1.92 5.72 -7.83
C PHE A 116 -0.69 6.30 -7.12
N TYR A 117 -0.28 7.51 -7.48
CA TYR A 117 0.89 8.13 -6.85
C TYR A 117 0.69 8.40 -5.36
N LEU A 118 -0.50 8.86 -4.97
CA LEU A 118 -0.84 9.05 -3.56
C LEU A 118 -0.83 7.72 -2.81
N TRP A 119 -1.34 6.64 -3.41
CA TRP A 119 -1.27 5.30 -2.86
C TRP A 119 0.20 4.86 -2.63
N VAL A 120 1.09 5.03 -3.61
CA VAL A 120 2.52 4.75 -3.48
C VAL A 120 3.12 5.49 -2.28
N VAL A 121 2.84 6.79 -2.15
CA VAL A 121 3.32 7.63 -1.03
C VAL A 121 2.83 7.07 0.31
N VAL A 122 1.56 6.69 0.42
CA VAL A 122 0.99 6.13 1.65
C VAL A 122 1.60 4.78 2.00
N VAL A 123 1.81 3.90 1.02
CA VAL A 123 2.46 2.59 1.22
C VAL A 123 3.91 2.77 1.71
N VAL A 124 4.68 3.67 1.09
CA VAL A 124 6.05 3.99 1.51
C VAL A 124 6.08 4.60 2.92
N ALA A 125 5.20 5.56 3.21
CA ALA A 125 5.10 6.15 4.54
C ALA A 125 4.76 5.10 5.60
N SER A 126 3.87 4.16 5.29
CA SER A 126 3.52 3.03 6.15
C SER A 126 4.73 2.13 6.43
N ALA A 127 5.51 1.79 5.40
CA ALA A 127 6.74 1.02 5.55
C ALA A 127 7.78 1.75 6.43
N ILE A 128 7.94 3.06 6.26
CA ILE A 128 8.83 3.89 7.10
C ILE A 128 8.39 3.82 8.57
N VAL A 129 7.09 3.93 8.85
CA VAL A 129 6.55 3.84 10.23
C VAL A 129 6.90 2.48 10.86
N VAL A 130 6.71 1.38 10.12
CA VAL A 130 7.08 0.03 10.60
C VAL A 130 8.58 -0.05 10.88
N GLY A 131 9.43 0.41 9.96
CA GLY A 131 10.88 0.36 10.11
C GLY A 131 11.40 1.18 11.30
N LEU A 132 10.90 2.40 11.48
CA LEU A 132 11.28 3.27 12.62
C LEU A 132 10.85 2.66 13.96
N ARG A 133 9.66 2.09 14.03
CA ARG A 133 9.18 1.47 15.27
C ARG A 133 10.01 0.25 15.65
N THR A 134 10.40 -0.56 14.70
CA THR A 134 11.27 -1.73 14.94
C THR A 134 12.64 -1.35 15.48
N ARG A 135 13.24 -0.27 14.96
CA ARG A 135 14.52 0.26 15.46
C ARG A 135 14.43 0.72 16.91
N TRP A 136 13.39 1.46 17.28
CA TRP A 136 13.22 1.99 18.65
C TRP A 136 12.98 0.90 19.70
N GLN A 137 12.40 -0.23 19.31
CA GLN A 137 12.25 -1.39 20.20
C GLN A 137 13.56 -2.12 20.47
N GLY A 138 14.58 -1.91 19.64
CA GLY A 138 15.88 -2.56 19.75
C GLY A 138 16.91 -1.81 20.58
N GLN A 139 16.64 -0.58 21.02
CA GLN A 139 17.58 0.17 21.85
C GLN A 139 17.47 -0.28 23.32
N PRO A 140 18.58 -0.69 23.96
CA PRO A 140 18.59 -1.04 25.38
C PRO A 140 18.19 0.19 26.21
N ALA A 141 17.44 -0.06 27.30
CA ALA A 141 16.87 0.98 28.16
C ALA A 141 17.91 1.86 28.89
N GLY A 142 19.19 1.62 28.70
CA GLY A 142 20.31 2.27 29.43
C GLY A 142 20.97 3.45 28.71
N THR A 143 20.51 3.90 27.54
CA THR A 143 21.13 5.00 26.77
C THR A 143 20.32 6.31 26.78
N ARG A 144 19.51 6.53 27.81
CA ARG A 144 18.79 7.79 28.03
C ARG A 144 19.34 8.53 29.24
#